data_3d4c07de7728a45f8c404e64f2d68372
#
_entry.id   3d4c07de7728a45f8c404e64f2d68372
#
_cell.length_a   1.000
_cell.length_b   1.000
_cell.length_c   1.000
_cell.angle_alpha   90.00
_cell.angle_beta   90.00
_cell.angle_gamma   90.00
#
_symmetry.space_group_name_H-M   'P 1'
#
loop_
_entity.id
_entity.type
_entity.pdbx_description
1 polymer ?
#
loop_
_entity_poly.entity_id
_entity_poly.type
_entity_poly.pdbx_seq_one_letter_code
_entity_poly.pdbx_strand_id
1 'polypeptide(L)'
;MKLEVITPEKKMFEGEVDAVQFPGIDGSFQVLNGHAPIISSLTKGKIKVNLANDDKDFDEFSGSIESDSSNDKVIRLTIKGGVMEMRNDKIVVLAD
;
A
#
# COMPACT_ATOMS: atom_id res chain seq x y z
N MET A 1 -10.66 -4.56 1.71
CA MET A 1 -9.82 -4.24 2.88
C MET A 1 -9.33 -2.82 2.80
N LYS A 2 -9.00 -2.24 3.92
CA LYS A 2 -8.52 -0.87 3.97
C LYS A 2 -6.99 -0.84 4.03
N LEU A 3 -6.37 0.06 3.27
CA LEU A 3 -4.93 0.30 3.32
C LEU A 3 -4.65 1.72 3.77
N GLU A 4 -3.73 1.86 4.70
CA GLU A 4 -3.23 3.16 5.14
C GLU A 4 -1.71 3.13 5.13
N VAL A 5 -1.08 4.08 4.43
CA VAL A 5 0.38 4.20 4.35
C VAL A 5 0.79 5.54 4.92
N ILE A 6 1.59 5.51 5.97
CA ILE A 6 1.96 6.69 6.75
C ILE A 6 3.49 6.80 6.83
N THR A 7 4.01 8.02 6.64
CA THR A 7 5.39 8.36 6.99
C THR A 7 5.38 9.23 8.24
N PRO A 8 6.54 9.47 8.88
CA PRO A 8 6.58 10.37 10.03
C PRO A 8 6.02 11.77 9.75
N GLU A 9 6.08 12.22 8.50
CA GLU A 9 5.71 13.57 8.14
C GLU A 9 4.29 13.70 7.61
N LYS A 10 3.72 12.63 7.03
CA LYS A 10 2.45 12.74 6.33
C LYS A 10 1.83 11.38 6.04
N LYS A 11 0.54 11.41 5.74
CA LYS A 11 -0.16 10.25 5.20
C LYS A 11 0.08 10.19 3.69
N MET A 12 0.60 9.08 3.19
CA MET A 12 0.84 8.89 1.77
C MET A 12 -0.38 8.36 1.03
N PHE A 13 -1.19 7.55 1.69
CA PHE A 13 -2.36 6.94 1.06
C PHE A 13 -3.32 6.40 2.12
N GLU A 14 -4.62 6.46 1.82
CA GLU A 14 -5.66 5.79 2.59
C GLU A 14 -6.82 5.47 1.66
N GLY A 15 -7.30 4.24 1.67
CA GLY A 15 -8.43 3.88 0.83
C GLY A 15 -8.74 2.39 0.87
N GLU A 16 -9.84 2.03 0.21
CA GLU A 16 -10.26 0.65 0.06
C GLU A 16 -9.52 0.00 -1.11
N VAL A 17 -9.01 -1.19 -0.88
CA VAL A 17 -8.18 -1.90 -1.85
C VAL A 17 -8.58 -3.38 -1.89
N ASP A 18 -8.31 -4.03 -3.02
CA ASP A 18 -8.57 -5.46 -3.20
C ASP A 18 -7.31 -6.30 -3.03
N ALA A 19 -6.15 -5.75 -3.38
CA ALA A 19 -4.89 -6.45 -3.28
C ALA A 19 -3.75 -5.46 -3.11
N VAL A 20 -2.72 -5.86 -2.38
CA VAL A 20 -1.52 -5.04 -2.21
C VAL A 20 -0.30 -5.93 -2.30
N GLN A 21 0.67 -5.55 -3.12
CA GLN A 21 1.95 -6.23 -3.21
C GLN A 21 3.03 -5.37 -2.55
N PHE A 22 3.78 -5.99 -1.65
CA PHE A 22 4.78 -5.30 -0.82
C PHE A 22 6.20 -5.73 -1.17
N PRO A 23 7.18 -4.81 -1.09
CA PRO A 23 8.60 -5.17 -1.20
C PRO A 23 9.11 -5.64 0.17
N GLY A 24 8.89 -6.92 0.49
CA GLY A 24 9.35 -7.48 1.75
C GLY A 24 10.86 -7.67 1.76
N ILE A 25 11.47 -7.66 2.96
CA ILE A 25 12.93 -7.85 3.09
C ILE A 25 13.35 -9.20 2.52
N ASP A 26 12.51 -10.23 2.68
CA ASP A 26 12.81 -11.58 2.20
C ASP A 26 12.19 -11.86 0.82
N GLY A 27 11.77 -10.82 0.12
CA GLY A 27 11.13 -10.95 -1.19
C GLY A 27 9.75 -10.32 -1.20
N SER A 28 9.25 -10.02 -2.39
CA SER A 28 7.93 -9.42 -2.52
C SER A 28 6.84 -10.44 -2.19
N PHE A 29 5.75 -9.94 -1.62
CA PHE A 29 4.59 -10.77 -1.29
C PHE A 29 3.31 -9.99 -1.52
N GLN A 30 2.20 -10.70 -1.70
CA GLN A 30 0.91 -10.08 -1.97
C GLN A 30 -0.09 -10.41 -0.86
N VAL A 31 -0.89 -9.42 -0.49
CA VAL A 31 -1.97 -9.57 0.50
C VAL A 31 -3.30 -9.32 -0.19
N LEU A 32 -4.22 -10.25 -0.06
CA LEU A 32 -5.57 -10.16 -0.62
C LEU A 32 -6.59 -10.00 0.50
N ASN A 33 -7.82 -9.65 0.13
CA ASN A 33 -8.93 -9.57 1.07
C ASN A 33 -9.04 -10.86 1.88
N GLY A 34 -9.23 -10.73 3.19
CA GLY A 34 -9.40 -11.89 4.06
C GLY A 34 -8.12 -12.59 4.47
N HIS A 35 -6.96 -12.03 4.12
CA HIS A 35 -5.67 -12.62 4.52
C HIS A 35 -5.55 -12.65 6.05
N ALA A 36 -4.91 -13.70 6.55
CA ALA A 36 -4.64 -13.84 7.99
C ALA A 36 -3.74 -12.70 8.49
N PRO A 37 -3.78 -12.40 9.80
CA PRO A 37 -2.90 -11.39 10.36
C PRO A 37 -1.44 -11.64 10.04
N ILE A 38 -0.71 -10.57 9.69
CA ILE A 38 0.70 -10.65 9.33
C ILE A 38 1.40 -9.35 9.69
N ILE A 39 2.64 -9.44 10.14
CA ILE A 39 3.54 -8.31 10.32
C ILE A 39 4.81 -8.62 9.53
N SER A 40 5.26 -7.67 8.74
CA SER A 40 6.46 -7.87 7.92
C SER A 40 7.26 -6.58 7.78
N SER A 41 8.58 -6.72 7.81
CA SER A 41 9.48 -5.62 7.51
C SER A 41 9.59 -5.47 5.98
N LEU A 42 9.67 -4.21 5.55
CA LEU A 42 9.71 -3.86 4.14
C LEU A 42 11.06 -3.22 3.80
N THR A 43 11.50 -3.46 2.57
CA THR A 43 12.72 -2.85 2.05
C THR A 43 12.35 -1.72 1.07
N LYS A 44 13.36 -1.01 0.58
CA LYS A 44 13.16 0.00 -0.46
C LYS A 44 12.51 -0.63 -1.68
N GLY A 45 11.50 0.03 -2.21
CA GLY A 45 10.80 -0.46 -3.39
C GLY A 45 9.45 0.22 -3.55
N LYS A 46 8.59 -0.43 -4.34
CA LYS A 46 7.26 0.10 -4.64
C LYS A 46 6.19 -0.82 -4.08
N ILE A 47 5.22 -0.22 -3.41
CA ILE A 47 3.99 -0.91 -3.01
C ILE A 47 3.03 -0.81 -4.19
N LYS A 48 2.61 -1.96 -4.72
CA LYS A 48 1.63 -2.00 -5.81
C LYS A 48 0.25 -2.25 -5.23
N VAL A 49 -0.69 -1.36 -5.53
CA VAL A 49 -2.03 -1.39 -4.95
C VAL A 49 -3.06 -1.58 -6.04
N ASN A 50 -3.95 -2.56 -5.84
CA ASN A 50 -5.14 -2.72 -6.66
C ASN A 50 -6.31 -2.09 -5.90
N LEU A 51 -6.80 -0.95 -6.41
CA LEU A 51 -7.90 -0.21 -5.78
C LEU A 51 -9.20 -0.99 -5.90
N ALA A 52 -10.05 -0.89 -4.88
CA ALA A 52 -11.34 -1.57 -4.89
C ALA A 52 -12.34 -0.89 -5.82
N ASN A 53 -12.12 0.39 -6.15
CA ASN A 53 -13.01 1.14 -7.01
C ASN A 53 -12.20 2.14 -7.84
N ASP A 54 -12.88 2.83 -8.77
CA ASP A 54 -12.23 3.79 -9.67
C ASP A 54 -12.06 5.18 -9.06
N ASP A 55 -12.35 5.33 -7.79
CA ASP A 55 -12.22 6.62 -7.11
C ASP A 55 -10.75 6.98 -6.98
N LYS A 56 -10.32 7.97 -7.75
CA LYS A 56 -8.92 8.39 -7.81
C LYS A 56 -8.67 9.69 -7.07
N ASP A 57 -9.40 9.92 -5.99
CA ASP A 57 -9.24 11.15 -5.22
C ASP A 57 -7.97 11.09 -4.36
N PHE A 58 -6.81 11.16 -5.03
CA PHE A 58 -5.50 11.13 -4.38
C PHE A 58 -4.92 12.51 -4.15
N ASP A 59 -5.65 13.56 -4.50
CA ASP A 59 -5.10 14.92 -4.46
C ASP A 59 -4.73 15.37 -3.05
N GLU A 60 -5.33 14.77 -2.04
CA GLU A 60 -5.01 15.09 -0.64
C GLU A 60 -3.80 14.33 -0.13
N PHE A 61 -3.27 13.37 -0.91
CA PHE A 61 -2.09 12.61 -0.52
C PHE A 61 -0.88 13.11 -1.31
N SER A 62 0.31 12.87 -0.79
CA SER A 62 1.53 13.41 -1.38
C SER A 62 1.78 12.88 -2.79
N GLY A 63 2.54 13.63 -3.59
CA GLY A 63 2.80 13.34 -4.99
C GLY A 63 3.67 12.13 -5.28
N SER A 64 3.75 11.16 -4.36
CA SER A 64 4.56 9.95 -4.54
C SER A 64 3.76 8.78 -5.13
N ILE A 65 2.53 9.03 -5.56
CA ILE A 65 1.67 8.01 -6.14
C ILE A 65 1.81 8.01 -7.65
N GLU A 66 2.11 6.84 -8.22
CA GLU A 66 2.16 6.64 -9.66
C GLU A 66 0.96 5.82 -10.10
N SER A 67 0.25 6.26 -11.14
CA SER A 67 -0.84 5.51 -11.74
C SER A 67 -0.31 4.61 -12.83
N ASP A 68 -0.88 3.40 -12.96
CA ASP A 68 -0.53 2.49 -14.03
C ASP A 68 -1.12 3.00 -15.36
N SER A 69 -0.34 2.92 -16.43
CA SER A 69 -0.78 3.43 -17.74
C SER A 69 -1.81 2.54 -18.42
N SER A 70 -1.88 1.26 -18.04
CA SER A 70 -2.77 0.30 -18.67
C SER A 70 -3.94 -0.14 -17.81
N ASN A 71 -3.95 0.21 -16.51
CA ASN A 71 -5.00 -0.21 -15.59
C ASN A 71 -5.29 0.91 -14.59
N ASP A 72 -6.47 1.51 -14.70
CA ASP A 72 -6.87 2.64 -13.86
C ASP A 72 -6.97 2.30 -12.38
N LYS A 73 -7.10 1.02 -12.04
CA LYS A 73 -7.24 0.59 -10.65
C LYS A 73 -5.91 0.24 -9.99
N VAL A 74 -4.81 0.36 -10.71
CA VAL A 74 -3.49 0.03 -10.17
C VAL A 74 -2.70 1.29 -9.93
N ILE A 75 -2.19 1.43 -8.72
CA ILE A 75 -1.27 2.51 -8.36
C ILE A 75 -0.04 1.94 -7.69
N ARG A 76 1.03 2.71 -7.66
CA ARG A 76 2.28 2.35 -7.00
C ARG A 76 2.76 3.49 -6.14
N LEU A 77 3.26 3.13 -4.95
CA LEU A 77 3.84 4.08 -4.00
C LEU A 77 5.28 3.67 -3.73
N THR A 78 6.22 4.60 -3.91
CA THR A 78 7.63 4.34 -3.63
C THR A 78 7.89 4.58 -2.14
N ILE A 79 8.54 3.61 -1.48
CA ILE A 79 8.94 3.73 -0.08
C ILE A 79 10.43 3.43 0.06
N LYS A 80 11.03 3.89 1.15
CA LYS A 80 12.44 3.64 1.47
C LYS A 80 12.61 2.40 2.35
N GLY A 81 11.52 1.88 2.89
CA GLY A 81 11.48 0.78 3.81
C GLY A 81 10.37 1.00 4.81
N GLY A 82 10.25 0.14 5.79
CA GLY A 82 9.25 0.29 6.83
C GLY A 82 8.73 -1.03 7.35
N VAL A 83 7.55 -0.99 7.95
CA VAL A 83 6.88 -2.16 8.51
C VAL A 83 5.41 -2.12 8.11
N MET A 84 4.87 -3.27 7.73
CA MET A 84 3.44 -3.39 7.48
C MET A 84 2.81 -4.33 8.50
N GLU A 85 1.57 -4.04 8.88
CA GLU A 85 0.76 -4.91 9.71
C GLU A 85 -0.62 -5.05 9.10
N MET A 86 -1.09 -6.30 8.99
CA MET A 86 -2.48 -6.56 8.62
C MET A 86 -3.19 -7.24 9.76
N ARG A 87 -4.39 -6.74 10.09
CA ARG A 87 -5.25 -7.31 11.10
C ARG A 87 -6.68 -6.82 10.87
N ASN A 88 -7.65 -7.73 11.00
CA ASN A 88 -9.07 -7.39 10.88
C ASN A 88 -9.40 -6.67 9.56
N ASP A 89 -8.87 -7.20 8.45
CA ASP A 89 -9.09 -6.69 7.11
C ASP A 89 -8.62 -5.23 6.93
N LYS A 90 -7.62 -4.84 7.71
CA LYS A 90 -7.00 -3.52 7.63
C LYS A 90 -5.48 -3.65 7.59
N ILE A 91 -4.86 -2.94 6.65
CA ILE A 91 -3.40 -2.89 6.53
C ILE A 91 -2.93 -1.49 6.91
N VAL A 92 -1.94 -1.42 7.80
CA VAL A 92 -1.25 -0.18 8.12
C VAL A 92 0.22 -0.36 7.76
N VAL A 93 0.75 0.60 7.00
CA VAL A 93 2.16 0.64 6.64
C VAL A 93 2.78 1.86 7.29
N LEU A 94 3.80 1.63 8.12
CA LEU A 94 4.61 2.70 8.69
C LEU A 94 5.89 2.76 7.86
N ALA A 95 5.94 3.68 6.92
CA ALA A 95 7.07 3.83 6.02
C ALA A 95 8.09 4.83 6.56
N ASP A 96 9.34 4.60 6.22
CA ASP A 96 10.44 5.49 6.64
C ASP A 96 10.39 6.83 5.92
#